data_ad2e2a722d52623eec93e8a2562bd7b4
#
_entry.id   ad2e2a722d52623eec93e8a2562bd7b4
#
_cell.length_a   1.000
_cell.length_b   1.000
_cell.length_c   1.000
_cell.angle_alpha   90.00
_cell.angle_beta   90.00
_cell.angle_gamma   90.00
#
_symmetry.space_group_name_H-M   'P 1'
#
loop_
_entity.id
_entity.type
_entity.pdbx_description
1 polymer ?
#
loop_
_entity_poly.entity_id
_entity_poly.type
_entity_poly.pdbx_seq_one_letter_code
_entity_poly.pdbx_strand_id
1 'polypeptide(L)'
;MQQISRRAVLAAGAMLPGLAWAAETQRGTPPSVITNPPRDFSRAAPPQSAPDPDVLIVDKSFAQLLIAQELIHRVHTGLEWAEGPAWNSQGQYAVFSDVKGDILYRFIWETRQVTPFRRPSYNSNGNAFDFQGRQLSCQDFFRRVVRWEHDGSLKVLADNFEGKPLNSPNDLAPHPDGSVWFTDPIYGGVLAEGHPDEGEGPMNPGGFRDPHIGNTGVGLTGSMHQVLPANVYRWDPSGKLEVVVPFEPGLGPNGICFSPDTSKVYLVRGGGLHVGDVRGNKVANLRPFTDCRVDGIHCGPDGMRADKAGNIWSGSAAPLGYAGVTVWNPSGKLIGRIRLPEGCANLCFAGPKRDFLFMTATQSIYMLRLNIQGAAPG
;
A
#
# COMPACT_ATOMS: atom_id res chain seq x y z
N MET A 1 77.22 -56.46 -3.21
CA MET A 1 76.35 -57.39 -3.95
C MET A 1 75.42 -58.05 -2.97
N GLN A 2 74.24 -57.62 -2.87
CA GLN A 2 73.13 -58.42 -2.37
C GLN A 2 71.80 -57.70 -2.77
N GLN A 3 71.08 -58.39 -3.56
CA GLN A 3 69.76 -57.98 -4.03
C GLN A 3 68.79 -57.92 -2.83
N ILE A 4 68.18 -56.80 -2.59
CA ILE A 4 67.06 -56.68 -1.67
C ILE A 4 65.78 -56.74 -2.49
N SER A 5 65.02 -57.75 -2.22
CA SER A 5 63.80 -58.21 -2.82
C SER A 5 62.67 -57.17 -2.74
N ARG A 6 62.00 -56.93 -3.88
CA ARG A 6 60.78 -56.19 -4.03
C ARG A 6 59.57 -57.04 -3.55
N ARG A 7 59.38 -57.26 -2.29
CA ARG A 7 58.12 -57.88 -1.78
C ARG A 7 57.98 -57.56 -0.30
N ALA A 8 57.38 -56.45 0.00
CA ALA A 8 56.63 -56.20 1.26
C ALA A 8 56.20 -54.73 1.39
N VAL A 9 55.45 -54.25 0.41
CA VAL A 9 54.68 -52.99 0.59
C VAL A 9 53.29 -53.23 0.00
N LEU A 10 52.51 -54.05 0.64
CA LEU A 10 51.11 -54.24 0.36
C LEU A 10 50.45 -54.83 1.61
N ALA A 11 50.15 -54.03 2.58
CA ALA A 11 49.09 -54.22 3.61
C ALA A 11 49.21 -53.17 4.71
N ALA A 12 48.83 -51.98 4.42
CA ALA A 12 48.32 -51.05 5.43
C ALA A 12 47.39 -50.04 4.70
N GLY A 13 46.36 -50.56 4.11
CA GLY A 13 45.21 -49.76 3.76
C GLY A 13 44.55 -49.29 5.06
N ALA A 14 44.99 -48.17 5.57
CA ALA A 14 44.23 -47.45 6.60
C ALA A 14 42.86 -47.09 5.98
N MET A 15 41.83 -47.79 6.37
CA MET A 15 40.48 -47.31 6.21
C MET A 15 40.36 -45.95 6.92
N LEU A 16 40.44 -44.87 6.15
CA LEU A 16 39.92 -43.60 6.62
C LEU A 16 38.46 -43.84 7.02
N PRO A 17 38.06 -43.47 8.24
CA PRO A 17 36.67 -43.53 8.60
C PRO A 17 35.94 -42.71 7.56
N GLY A 18 34.96 -43.32 6.88
CA GLY A 18 34.13 -42.62 5.94
C GLY A 18 33.63 -41.36 6.59
N LEU A 19 33.87 -40.24 5.93
CA LEU A 19 33.13 -39.02 6.17
C LEU A 19 31.67 -39.41 5.98
N ALA A 20 30.99 -39.77 7.10
CA ALA A 20 29.58 -39.79 7.15
C ALA A 20 29.18 -38.36 6.77
N TRP A 21 28.63 -38.21 5.57
CA TRP A 21 27.90 -37.02 5.24
C TRP A 21 26.89 -36.86 6.36
N ALA A 22 27.10 -35.84 7.20
CA ALA A 22 26.13 -35.49 8.21
C ALA A 22 24.79 -35.47 7.50
N ALA A 23 23.85 -36.29 8.01
CA ALA A 23 22.50 -36.32 7.51
C ALA A 23 22.11 -34.87 7.30
N GLU A 24 21.62 -34.54 6.10
CA GLU A 24 21.05 -33.21 5.83
C GLU A 24 20.06 -32.97 6.97
N THR A 25 20.49 -32.15 7.92
CA THR A 25 19.59 -31.67 8.96
C THR A 25 18.47 -31.03 8.16
N GLN A 26 17.28 -31.62 8.22
CA GLN A 26 16.07 -31.04 7.63
C GLN A 26 16.12 -29.57 7.98
N ARG A 27 16.39 -28.72 7.00
CA ARG A 27 16.36 -27.29 7.19
C ARG A 27 14.94 -27.00 7.59
N GLY A 28 14.73 -26.62 8.85
CA GLY A 28 13.42 -26.27 9.34
C GLY A 28 12.77 -25.25 8.41
N THR A 29 11.45 -25.22 8.34
CA THR A 29 10.71 -24.24 7.59
C THR A 29 11.24 -22.84 7.96
N PRO A 30 11.64 -22.00 7.00
CA PRO A 30 12.18 -20.69 7.31
C PRO A 30 11.14 -19.88 8.09
N PRO A 31 11.58 -19.03 9.04
CA PRO A 31 10.68 -18.20 9.82
C PRO A 31 9.78 -17.34 8.90
N SER A 32 8.49 -17.34 9.18
CA SER A 32 7.49 -16.53 8.51
C SER A 32 6.65 -15.77 9.53
N VAL A 33 5.78 -14.89 9.08
CA VAL A 33 4.91 -14.11 10.00
C VAL A 33 4.00 -15.01 10.85
N ILE A 34 3.72 -16.23 10.40
CA ILE A 34 2.83 -17.18 11.09
C ILE A 34 3.57 -18.29 11.86
N THR A 35 4.89 -18.32 11.85
CA THR A 35 5.66 -19.31 12.59
C THR A 35 5.81 -18.92 14.07
N ASN A 36 6.23 -19.87 14.90
CA ASN A 36 6.60 -19.60 16.28
C ASN A 36 8.06 -20.07 16.51
N PRO A 37 9.02 -19.16 16.77
CA PRO A 37 8.86 -17.70 16.80
C PRO A 37 8.52 -17.12 15.41
N PRO A 38 7.88 -15.94 15.34
CA PRO A 38 7.58 -15.30 14.07
C PRO A 38 8.85 -14.73 13.43
N ARG A 39 8.76 -14.43 12.13
CA ARG A 39 9.84 -13.79 11.38
C ARG A 39 10.23 -12.45 12.02
N ASP A 40 11.52 -12.28 12.26
CA ASP A 40 12.12 -11.02 12.68
C ASP A 40 12.45 -10.17 11.45
N PHE A 41 11.95 -8.92 11.42
CA PHE A 41 12.25 -7.92 10.40
C PHE A 41 13.22 -6.83 10.91
N SER A 42 13.83 -7.01 12.09
CA SER A 42 14.79 -6.06 12.61
C SER A 42 16.09 -6.05 11.78
N ARG A 43 16.90 -5.02 11.95
CA ARG A 43 18.23 -4.97 11.31
C ARG A 43 19.20 -6.03 11.85
N ALA A 44 18.92 -6.57 13.02
CA ALA A 44 19.72 -7.60 13.67
C ALA A 44 19.24 -9.03 13.31
N ALA A 45 18.16 -9.15 12.55
CA ALA A 45 17.62 -10.44 12.15
C ALA A 45 18.66 -11.27 11.39
N PRO A 46 18.72 -12.58 11.63
CA PRO A 46 19.59 -13.46 10.86
C PRO A 46 19.18 -13.45 9.39
N PRO A 47 20.14 -13.69 8.45
CA PRO A 47 19.82 -13.79 7.05
C PRO A 47 18.77 -14.85 6.76
N GLN A 48 17.81 -14.53 5.90
CA GLN A 48 16.75 -15.43 5.47
C GLN A 48 17.05 -15.96 4.08
N SER A 49 16.75 -17.24 3.84
CA SER A 49 16.90 -17.85 2.52
C SER A 49 15.67 -17.62 1.64
N ALA A 50 15.90 -17.43 0.35
CA ALA A 50 14.85 -17.45 -0.66
C ALA A 50 14.40 -18.89 -0.98
N PRO A 51 13.16 -19.10 -1.49
CA PRO A 51 12.12 -18.09 -1.70
C PRO A 51 11.52 -17.59 -0.38
N ASP A 52 10.98 -16.37 -0.41
CA ASP A 52 10.33 -15.78 0.77
C ASP A 52 9.09 -16.58 1.16
N PRO A 53 9.01 -17.12 2.40
CA PRO A 53 7.89 -17.96 2.83
C PRO A 53 6.57 -17.19 2.97
N ASP A 54 6.62 -15.87 2.98
CA ASP A 54 5.45 -15.00 3.10
C ASP A 54 4.95 -14.48 1.74
N VAL A 55 5.61 -14.88 0.63
CA VAL A 55 5.13 -14.65 -0.74
C VAL A 55 4.46 -15.92 -1.25
N LEU A 56 3.13 -15.93 -1.31
CA LEU A 56 2.31 -17.11 -1.59
C LEU A 56 1.85 -17.13 -3.04
N ILE A 57 2.26 -18.15 -3.78
CA ILE A 57 1.80 -18.41 -5.15
C ILE A 57 0.50 -19.21 -5.05
N VAL A 58 -0.63 -18.57 -5.39
CA VAL A 58 -1.96 -19.21 -5.43
C VAL A 58 -2.24 -19.77 -6.83
N ASP A 59 -1.80 -19.06 -7.86
CA ASP A 59 -1.87 -19.50 -9.25
C ASP A 59 -0.49 -19.36 -9.91
N LYS A 60 -0.14 -20.27 -10.81
CA LYS A 60 1.15 -20.27 -11.51
C LYS A 60 1.47 -18.98 -12.28
N SER A 61 0.44 -18.22 -12.67
CA SER A 61 0.63 -16.92 -13.33
C SER A 61 1.30 -15.90 -12.40
N PHE A 62 1.08 -16.00 -11.09
CA PHE A 62 1.74 -15.12 -10.12
C PHE A 62 3.25 -15.35 -10.06
N ALA A 63 3.72 -16.58 -10.23
CA ALA A 63 5.16 -16.89 -10.23
C ALA A 63 5.93 -16.10 -11.31
N GLN A 64 5.29 -15.74 -12.42
CA GLN A 64 5.90 -14.95 -13.49
C GLN A 64 6.10 -13.48 -13.10
N LEU A 65 5.37 -13.00 -12.10
CA LEU A 65 5.45 -11.63 -11.57
C LEU A 65 6.54 -11.50 -10.49
N LEU A 66 7.14 -12.60 -10.07
CA LEU A 66 8.08 -12.65 -8.96
C LEU A 66 9.53 -12.82 -9.44
N ILE A 67 10.46 -12.37 -8.61
CA ILE A 67 11.88 -12.69 -8.68
C ILE A 67 12.17 -13.64 -7.52
N ALA A 68 12.51 -14.89 -7.81
CA ALA A 68 12.55 -15.98 -6.83
C ALA A 68 13.52 -15.74 -5.65
N GLN A 69 14.56 -14.92 -5.85
CA GLN A 69 15.58 -14.61 -4.84
C GLN A 69 15.27 -13.37 -4.02
N GLU A 70 14.20 -12.63 -4.36
CA GLU A 70 13.84 -11.41 -3.63
C GLU A 70 13.05 -11.74 -2.37
N LEU A 71 13.34 -10.99 -1.32
CA LEU A 71 12.71 -11.11 -0.01
C LEU A 71 11.94 -9.85 0.32
N ILE A 72 10.96 -9.98 1.22
CA ILE A 72 10.26 -8.83 1.79
C ILE A 72 11.22 -8.14 2.78
N HIS A 73 11.42 -6.84 2.59
CA HIS A 73 12.23 -6.00 3.47
C HIS A 73 11.37 -4.98 4.18
N ARG A 74 11.45 -4.89 5.51
CA ARG A 74 10.93 -3.75 6.26
C ARG A 74 11.94 -2.62 6.20
N VAL A 75 11.58 -1.52 5.54
CA VAL A 75 12.49 -0.38 5.31
C VAL A 75 12.33 0.75 6.31
N HIS A 76 11.18 0.81 6.99
CA HIS A 76 10.89 1.79 8.03
C HIS A 76 9.84 1.24 9.02
N THR A 77 9.83 1.76 10.25
CA THR A 77 8.83 1.45 11.28
C THR A 77 8.76 2.57 12.31
N GLY A 78 7.73 2.57 13.14
CA GLY A 78 7.49 3.57 14.18
C GLY A 78 6.52 4.66 13.76
N LEU A 79 5.69 4.38 12.74
CA LEU A 79 4.58 5.23 12.32
C LEU A 79 3.34 4.95 13.20
N GLU A 80 2.39 5.89 13.24
CA GLU A 80 1.12 5.69 13.91
C GLU A 80 0.07 5.10 12.97
N TRP A 81 0.01 5.59 11.71
CA TRP A 81 -0.84 5.05 10.65
C TRP A 81 -0.27 5.35 9.27
N ALA A 82 0.41 4.36 8.71
CA ALA A 82 1.08 4.47 7.41
C ALA A 82 0.10 4.34 6.25
N GLU A 83 0.02 5.36 5.40
CA GLU A 83 -0.91 5.46 4.27
C GLU A 83 -0.33 6.12 3.03
N GLY A 84 -1.11 6.13 1.96
CA GLY A 84 -0.98 6.94 0.78
C GLY A 84 0.39 6.97 0.12
N PRO A 85 1.02 5.83 -0.17
CA PRO A 85 2.33 5.83 -0.80
C PRO A 85 2.21 6.23 -2.27
N ALA A 86 3.13 7.09 -2.72
CA ALA A 86 3.25 7.49 -4.12
C ALA A 86 4.70 7.66 -4.53
N TRP A 87 5.04 7.23 -5.75
CA TRP A 87 6.38 7.28 -6.29
C TRP A 87 6.58 8.46 -7.23
N ASN A 88 7.61 9.26 -6.98
CA ASN A 88 8.07 10.31 -7.89
C ASN A 88 9.19 9.77 -8.78
N SER A 89 8.89 9.48 -10.04
CA SER A 89 9.88 8.94 -10.99
C SER A 89 10.96 9.94 -11.39
N GLN A 90 10.68 11.25 -11.34
CA GLN A 90 11.65 12.29 -11.66
C GLN A 90 12.61 12.52 -10.49
N GLY A 91 12.06 12.65 -9.27
CA GLY A 91 12.83 12.90 -8.06
C GLY A 91 13.41 11.65 -7.42
N GLN A 92 13.07 10.45 -7.91
CA GLN A 92 13.53 9.16 -7.39
C GLN A 92 13.31 9.01 -5.88
N TYR A 93 12.08 9.29 -5.43
CA TYR A 93 11.65 9.11 -4.05
C TYR A 93 10.19 8.67 -3.96
N ALA A 94 9.83 7.98 -2.90
CA ALA A 94 8.43 7.78 -2.53
C ALA A 94 8.03 8.76 -1.43
N VAL A 95 6.83 9.31 -1.51
CA VAL A 95 6.17 9.92 -0.35
C VAL A 95 5.19 8.93 0.25
N PHE A 96 4.92 9.07 1.55
CA PHE A 96 3.88 8.34 2.24
C PHE A 96 3.45 9.11 3.50
N SER A 97 2.20 8.95 3.87
CA SER A 97 1.59 9.62 5.00
C SER A 97 1.75 8.81 6.29
N ASP A 98 2.06 9.46 7.38
CA ASP A 98 1.68 9.04 8.73
C ASP A 98 0.50 9.91 9.13
N VAL A 99 -0.71 9.39 8.87
CA VAL A 99 -1.94 10.20 8.94
C VAL A 99 -2.17 10.73 10.35
N LYS A 100 -2.07 9.85 11.36
CA LYS A 100 -2.25 10.23 12.78
C LYS A 100 -1.08 11.06 13.31
N GLY A 101 0.14 10.75 12.89
CA GLY A 101 1.35 11.49 13.25
C GLY A 101 1.43 12.88 12.60
N ASP A 102 0.51 13.20 11.69
CA ASP A 102 0.45 14.45 10.92
C ASP A 102 1.76 14.78 10.18
N ILE A 103 2.38 13.74 9.62
CA ILE A 103 3.65 13.86 8.90
C ILE A 103 3.53 13.19 7.53
N LEU A 104 3.89 13.92 6.48
CA LEU A 104 4.22 13.31 5.20
C LEU A 104 5.71 13.01 5.17
N TYR A 105 6.05 11.75 5.03
CA TYR A 105 7.44 11.29 4.93
C TYR A 105 7.88 11.15 3.47
N ARG A 106 9.19 11.11 3.29
CA ARG A 106 9.84 10.81 2.02
C ARG A 106 10.89 9.72 2.21
N PHE A 107 10.77 8.65 1.42
CA PHE A 107 11.78 7.61 1.26
C PHE A 107 12.65 7.95 0.04
N ILE A 108 13.93 8.26 0.25
CA ILE A 108 14.90 8.60 -0.78
C ILE A 108 15.49 7.32 -1.34
N TRP A 109 15.32 7.07 -2.64
CA TRP A 109 15.73 5.82 -3.27
C TRP A 109 17.23 5.55 -3.17
N GLU A 110 18.05 6.54 -3.46
CA GLU A 110 19.50 6.40 -3.50
C GLU A 110 20.09 6.05 -2.13
N THR A 111 19.66 6.75 -1.09
CA THR A 111 20.22 6.59 0.28
C THR A 111 19.45 5.62 1.15
N ARG A 112 18.28 5.18 0.72
CA ARG A 112 17.34 4.34 1.49
C ARG A 112 16.90 4.97 2.81
N GLN A 113 17.01 6.28 2.93
CA GLN A 113 16.62 7.01 4.13
C GLN A 113 15.17 7.46 4.05
N VAL A 114 14.51 7.41 5.20
CA VAL A 114 13.20 8.02 5.42
C VAL A 114 13.39 9.31 6.19
N THR A 115 12.82 10.39 5.68
CA THR A 115 12.89 11.72 6.30
C THR A 115 11.52 12.37 6.30
N PRO A 116 11.18 13.20 7.30
CA PRO A 116 10.02 14.08 7.21
C PRO A 116 10.12 14.95 5.96
N PHE A 117 9.04 15.05 5.22
CA PHE A 117 8.94 15.85 4.01
C PHE A 117 8.07 17.10 4.21
N ARG A 118 6.92 16.90 4.90
CA ARG A 118 6.04 18.01 5.32
C ARG A 118 5.53 17.74 6.73
N ARG A 119 5.54 18.76 7.56
CA ARG A 119 5.00 18.75 8.91
C ARG A 119 4.56 20.17 9.30
N PRO A 120 3.28 20.43 9.54
CA PRO A 120 2.17 19.48 9.45
C PRO A 120 1.92 19.03 8.02
N SER A 121 1.37 17.82 7.84
CA SER A 121 0.85 17.30 6.57
C SER A 121 -0.65 17.62 6.39
N TYR A 122 -1.27 18.11 7.46
CA TYR A 122 -2.71 18.28 7.60
C TYR A 122 -3.48 16.97 7.50
N ASN A 123 -2.96 15.96 8.19
CA ASN A 123 -3.45 14.59 8.17
C ASN A 123 -3.65 14.11 6.72
N SER A 124 -2.59 14.29 5.90
CA SER A 124 -2.65 13.78 4.54
C SER A 124 -2.81 12.26 4.57
N ASN A 125 -3.69 11.74 3.70
CA ASN A 125 -3.97 10.33 3.56
C ASN A 125 -3.42 9.84 2.20
N GLY A 126 -4.26 9.64 1.18
CA GLY A 126 -3.83 9.23 -0.14
C GLY A 126 -2.97 10.29 -0.85
N ASN A 127 -1.92 9.84 -1.53
CA ASN A 127 -1.10 10.67 -2.39
C ASN A 127 -0.94 10.04 -3.77
N ALA A 128 -0.66 10.86 -4.78
CA ALA A 128 -0.22 10.44 -6.10
C ALA A 128 0.67 11.50 -6.73
N PHE A 129 1.35 11.15 -7.82
CA PHE A 129 1.94 12.12 -8.72
C PHE A 129 1.16 12.11 -10.02
N ASP A 130 0.79 13.28 -10.52
CA ASP A 130 0.09 13.38 -11.80
C ASP A 130 1.03 13.13 -13.00
N PHE A 131 0.50 13.15 -14.21
CA PHE A 131 1.27 12.89 -15.43
C PHE A 131 2.30 13.98 -15.75
N GLN A 132 2.28 15.10 -15.03
CA GLN A 132 3.29 16.15 -15.08
C GLN A 132 4.30 16.05 -13.92
N GLY A 133 4.17 15.05 -13.04
CA GLY A 133 5.05 14.86 -11.88
C GLY A 133 4.74 15.77 -10.68
N ARG A 134 3.56 16.43 -10.67
CA ARG A 134 3.11 17.24 -9.53
C ARG A 134 2.47 16.37 -8.47
N GLN A 135 2.79 16.64 -7.22
CA GLN A 135 2.22 15.88 -6.11
C GLN A 135 0.77 16.27 -5.84
N LEU A 136 -0.08 15.26 -5.74
CA LEU A 136 -1.46 15.34 -5.28
C LEU A 136 -1.57 14.75 -3.88
N SER A 137 -2.48 15.26 -3.05
CA SER A 137 -2.74 14.72 -1.71
C SER A 137 -4.17 14.96 -1.28
N CYS A 138 -4.75 13.95 -0.64
CA CYS A 138 -5.95 14.09 0.17
C CYS A 138 -5.56 14.58 1.56
N GLN A 139 -6.17 15.65 2.06
CA GLN A 139 -5.91 16.21 3.37
C GLN A 139 -7.18 16.15 4.22
N ASP A 140 -7.23 15.22 5.17
CA ASP A 140 -8.40 14.97 6.01
C ASP A 140 -8.73 16.18 6.86
N PHE A 141 -7.72 16.77 7.48
CA PHE A 141 -7.88 17.91 8.37
C PHE A 141 -8.64 19.09 7.75
N PHE A 142 -8.29 19.46 6.51
CA PHE A 142 -8.96 20.52 5.78
C PHE A 142 -10.08 20.03 4.87
N ARG A 143 -10.36 18.72 4.84
CA ARG A 143 -11.41 18.12 4.03
C ARG A 143 -11.26 18.52 2.56
N ARG A 144 -10.03 18.35 2.01
CA ARG A 144 -9.70 18.86 0.68
C ARG A 144 -8.73 17.96 -0.09
N VAL A 145 -8.74 18.10 -1.40
CA VAL A 145 -7.72 17.57 -2.31
C VAL A 145 -6.86 18.72 -2.79
N VAL A 146 -5.54 18.55 -2.71
CA VAL A 146 -4.56 19.57 -3.07
C VAL A 146 -3.56 19.07 -4.08
N ARG A 147 -2.91 20.00 -4.78
CA ARG A 147 -1.79 19.76 -5.67
C ARG A 147 -0.67 20.76 -5.40
N TRP A 148 0.57 20.25 -5.28
CA TRP A 148 1.75 21.11 -5.27
C TRP A 148 2.25 21.30 -6.68
N GLU A 149 2.33 22.56 -7.12
CA GLU A 149 2.87 22.95 -8.41
C GLU A 149 4.41 22.87 -8.40
N HIS A 150 5.05 22.91 -9.57
CA HIS A 150 6.52 22.82 -9.68
C HIS A 150 7.28 23.97 -9.01
N ASP A 151 6.65 25.12 -8.86
CA ASP A 151 7.20 26.28 -8.13
C ASP A 151 7.07 26.16 -6.60
N GLY A 152 6.50 25.04 -6.11
CA GLY A 152 6.26 24.78 -4.70
C GLY A 152 4.96 25.40 -4.16
N SER A 153 4.20 26.12 -4.97
CA SER A 153 2.89 26.65 -4.56
C SER A 153 1.87 25.54 -4.38
N LEU A 154 0.92 25.75 -3.45
CA LEU A 154 -0.19 24.83 -3.18
C LEU A 154 -1.45 25.31 -3.91
N LYS A 155 -2.04 24.43 -4.70
CA LYS A 155 -3.36 24.63 -5.31
C LYS A 155 -4.37 23.72 -4.66
N VAL A 156 -5.46 24.27 -4.09
CA VAL A 156 -6.64 23.51 -3.70
C VAL A 156 -7.41 23.15 -4.97
N LEU A 157 -7.61 21.85 -5.20
CA LEU A 157 -8.37 21.34 -6.33
C LEU A 157 -9.86 21.23 -5.98
N ALA A 158 -10.17 20.70 -4.81
CA ALA A 158 -11.52 20.53 -4.31
C ALA A 158 -11.52 20.60 -2.78
N ASP A 159 -12.45 21.35 -2.19
CA ASP A 159 -12.73 21.44 -0.75
C ASP A 159 -14.24 21.45 -0.46
N ASN A 160 -15.04 21.61 -1.48
CA ASN A 160 -16.50 21.60 -1.37
C ASN A 160 -17.17 21.07 -2.64
N PHE A 161 -18.41 20.61 -2.48
CA PHE A 161 -19.30 20.26 -3.58
C PHE A 161 -20.65 20.93 -3.35
N GLU A 162 -21.10 21.74 -4.31
CA GLU A 162 -22.36 22.52 -4.22
C GLU A 162 -22.44 23.38 -2.95
N GLY A 163 -21.33 23.99 -2.56
CA GLY A 163 -21.23 24.86 -1.38
C GLY A 163 -21.17 24.14 -0.03
N LYS A 164 -21.15 22.81 -0.02
CA LYS A 164 -21.00 22.01 1.20
C LYS A 164 -19.58 21.45 1.27
N PRO A 165 -18.92 21.42 2.46
CA PRO A 165 -17.61 20.86 2.58
C PRO A 165 -17.60 19.36 2.23
N LEU A 166 -16.49 18.90 1.65
CA LEU A 166 -16.24 17.46 1.44
C LEU A 166 -16.24 16.71 2.78
N ASN A 167 -16.33 15.40 2.77
CA ASN A 167 -16.27 14.60 4.01
C ASN A 167 -14.82 14.50 4.53
N SER A 168 -14.06 13.56 4.03
CA SER A 168 -12.61 13.41 4.26
C SER A 168 -12.01 12.67 3.07
N PRO A 169 -11.56 13.41 2.03
CA PRO A 169 -10.97 12.79 0.86
C PRO A 169 -9.86 11.81 1.27
N ASN A 170 -9.95 10.57 0.78
CA ASN A 170 -9.14 9.47 1.28
C ASN A 170 -8.08 9.01 0.27
N ASP A 171 -8.45 8.40 -0.85
CA ASP A 171 -7.49 7.97 -1.89
C ASP A 171 -7.81 8.64 -3.24
N LEU A 172 -6.82 8.72 -4.11
CA LEU A 172 -6.95 9.42 -5.37
C LEU A 172 -6.15 8.78 -6.52
N ALA A 173 -6.66 8.96 -7.73
CA ALA A 173 -6.04 8.48 -8.95
C ALA A 173 -6.02 9.58 -10.03
N PRO A 174 -4.85 10.02 -10.50
CA PRO A 174 -4.76 10.92 -11.65
C PRO A 174 -5.09 10.19 -12.95
N HIS A 175 -5.75 10.88 -13.86
CA HIS A 175 -6.08 10.38 -15.20
C HIS A 175 -5.29 11.14 -16.28
N PRO A 176 -4.96 10.52 -17.44
CA PRO A 176 -4.19 11.16 -18.50
C PRO A 176 -4.80 12.45 -19.08
N ASP A 177 -6.12 12.63 -18.97
CA ASP A 177 -6.80 13.86 -19.39
C ASP A 177 -6.56 15.06 -18.46
N GLY A 178 -5.75 14.86 -17.39
CA GLY A 178 -5.45 15.86 -16.37
C GLY A 178 -6.46 15.92 -15.24
N SER A 179 -7.54 15.12 -15.29
CA SER A 179 -8.48 15.03 -14.19
C SER A 179 -7.92 14.23 -13.02
N VAL A 180 -8.45 14.49 -11.84
CA VAL A 180 -8.14 13.77 -10.60
C VAL A 180 -9.42 13.17 -10.07
N TRP A 181 -9.42 11.85 -9.90
CA TRP A 181 -10.53 11.11 -9.34
C TRP A 181 -10.19 10.77 -7.89
N PHE A 182 -11.13 10.97 -6.96
CA PHE A 182 -10.88 10.71 -5.54
C PHE A 182 -12.13 10.22 -4.83
N THR A 183 -11.90 9.49 -3.76
CA THR A 183 -12.93 8.98 -2.86
C THR A 183 -13.09 9.93 -1.69
N ASP A 184 -14.34 10.11 -1.22
CA ASP A 184 -14.68 11.02 -0.14
C ASP A 184 -15.53 10.31 0.94
N PRO A 185 -14.96 9.29 1.62
CA PRO A 185 -15.62 8.62 2.72
C PRO A 185 -15.67 9.50 3.97
N ILE A 186 -16.13 8.94 5.08
CA ILE A 186 -16.25 9.65 6.37
C ILE A 186 -15.16 9.26 7.37
N TYR A 187 -14.09 8.58 6.95
CA TYR A 187 -13.11 7.99 7.88
C TYR A 187 -12.39 9.05 8.71
N GLY A 188 -11.89 10.10 8.08
CA GLY A 188 -11.28 11.22 8.79
C GLY A 188 -12.26 11.95 9.72
N GLY A 189 -13.56 11.98 9.36
CA GLY A 189 -14.62 12.61 10.15
C GLY A 189 -15.08 11.79 11.34
N VAL A 190 -14.89 10.46 11.30
CA VAL A 190 -15.24 9.54 12.39
C VAL A 190 -14.05 9.11 13.20
N LEU A 191 -12.86 9.79 13.07
CA LEU A 191 -11.88 9.75 14.15
C LEU A 191 -10.69 8.82 14.00
N ALA A 192 -10.68 7.99 13.01
CA ALA A 192 -9.63 7.00 12.89
C ALA A 192 -8.33 7.63 12.40
N GLU A 193 -8.41 8.73 11.66
CA GLU A 193 -7.32 9.19 10.80
C GLU A 193 -6.95 10.67 10.95
N GLY A 194 -7.02 11.21 12.15
CA GLY A 194 -6.51 12.56 12.40
C GLY A 194 -7.48 13.57 13.00
N HIS A 195 -8.72 13.17 13.21
CA HIS A 195 -9.70 13.97 13.94
C HIS A 195 -10.10 13.20 15.20
N PRO A 196 -9.43 13.39 16.32
CA PRO A 196 -9.84 12.74 17.56
C PRO A 196 -11.26 13.19 17.94
N ASP A 197 -12.03 12.27 18.52
CA ASP A 197 -13.31 12.58 19.14
C ASP A 197 -13.18 13.81 20.02
N GLU A 198 -14.01 14.78 19.83
CA GLU A 198 -14.17 15.81 20.81
C GLU A 198 -14.76 15.24 22.11
N GLY A 199 -13.90 14.83 22.99
CA GLY A 199 -14.26 14.38 24.32
C GLY A 199 -14.64 12.90 24.41
N GLU A 200 -13.74 12.12 24.97
CA GLU A 200 -13.99 10.79 25.55
C GLU A 200 -14.57 9.69 24.64
N GLY A 201 -14.44 9.79 23.32
CA GLY A 201 -14.74 8.68 22.42
C GLY A 201 -13.72 7.56 22.51
N PRO A 202 -14.02 6.38 21.92
CA PRO A 202 -13.15 5.20 21.97
C PRO A 202 -11.74 5.44 21.43
N MET A 203 -11.57 6.42 20.53
CA MET A 203 -10.29 6.79 19.92
C MET A 203 -9.57 7.91 20.67
N ASN A 204 -10.25 8.60 21.59
CA ASN A 204 -9.70 9.64 22.43
C ASN A 204 -10.24 9.53 23.87
N PRO A 205 -9.94 8.44 24.59
CA PRO A 205 -10.50 8.20 25.92
C PRO A 205 -10.11 9.21 26.99
N GLY A 206 -9.14 10.07 26.69
CA GLY A 206 -8.71 11.15 27.60
C GLY A 206 -9.29 12.52 27.27
N GLY A 207 -10.11 12.64 26.21
CA GLY A 207 -10.64 13.94 25.75
C GLY A 207 -9.55 14.93 25.33
N PHE A 208 -8.36 14.42 24.96
CA PHE A 208 -7.23 15.27 24.55
C PHE A 208 -7.54 15.89 23.19
N ARG A 209 -7.48 17.21 23.13
CA ARG A 209 -7.56 17.94 21.85
C ARG A 209 -6.17 18.14 21.29
N ASP A 210 -5.93 17.67 20.08
CA ASP A 210 -4.72 18.07 19.38
C ASP A 210 -4.75 19.59 19.18
N PRO A 211 -3.75 20.33 19.68
CA PRO A 211 -3.69 21.78 19.55
C PRO A 211 -3.63 22.25 18.08
N HIS A 212 -3.24 21.38 17.15
CA HIS A 212 -3.28 21.67 15.72
C HIS A 212 -4.71 21.61 15.15
N ILE A 213 -5.59 20.82 15.74
CA ILE A 213 -6.99 20.69 15.33
C ILE A 213 -7.86 21.81 15.92
N GLY A 214 -7.56 22.24 17.14
CA GLY A 214 -8.41 23.17 17.90
C GLY A 214 -8.43 24.63 17.41
N ASN A 215 -7.54 25.04 16.53
CA ASN A 215 -7.33 26.46 16.22
C ASN A 215 -7.57 26.89 14.79
N THR A 216 -8.03 26.01 13.91
CA THR A 216 -8.03 26.33 12.48
C THR A 216 -9.29 26.99 11.96
N GLY A 217 -10.30 27.20 12.78
CA GLY A 217 -11.54 27.87 12.37
C GLY A 217 -12.35 27.09 11.31
N VAL A 218 -11.88 25.91 10.92
CA VAL A 218 -12.57 25.04 9.99
C VAL A 218 -13.53 24.19 10.79
N GLY A 219 -14.60 24.76 11.29
CA GLY A 219 -15.79 24.06 11.76
C GLY A 219 -15.63 22.85 12.69
N LEU A 220 -14.47 22.68 13.27
CA LEU A 220 -14.06 21.50 14.05
C LEU A 220 -14.44 21.60 15.52
N THR A 221 -15.24 22.56 15.86
CA THR A 221 -15.89 22.60 17.16
C THR A 221 -17.07 21.65 17.13
N GLY A 222 -16.84 20.44 17.54
CA GLY A 222 -17.92 19.52 17.95
C GLY A 222 -18.61 18.78 16.86
N SER A 223 -18.18 18.82 15.59
CA SER A 223 -18.92 18.05 14.62
C SER A 223 -18.29 18.07 13.23
N MET A 224 -17.39 17.16 12.99
CA MET A 224 -17.18 16.70 11.62
C MET A 224 -18.42 15.89 11.20
N HIS A 225 -19.54 16.57 11.05
CA HIS A 225 -20.73 15.90 10.54
C HIS A 225 -20.58 15.66 9.04
N GLN A 226 -20.86 14.42 8.63
CA GLN A 226 -21.10 14.13 7.24
C GLN A 226 -22.25 14.99 6.73
N VAL A 227 -21.97 15.86 5.77
CA VAL A 227 -22.99 16.72 5.14
C VAL A 227 -23.24 16.33 3.68
N LEU A 228 -22.30 15.61 3.07
CA LEU A 228 -22.40 15.04 1.74
C LEU A 228 -22.45 13.52 1.81
N PRO A 229 -23.14 12.85 0.89
CA PRO A 229 -22.96 11.40 0.70
C PRO A 229 -21.49 11.06 0.43
N ALA A 230 -21.06 9.88 0.87
CA ALA A 230 -19.70 9.39 0.63
C ALA A 230 -19.51 9.00 -0.86
N ASN A 231 -19.36 9.99 -1.70
CA ASN A 231 -19.26 9.82 -3.15
C ASN A 231 -17.84 9.57 -3.62
N VAL A 232 -17.71 9.16 -4.88
CA VAL A 232 -16.47 9.27 -5.65
C VAL A 232 -16.61 10.46 -6.60
N TYR A 233 -15.64 11.34 -6.58
CA TYR A 233 -15.63 12.57 -7.36
C TYR A 233 -14.57 12.55 -8.46
N ARG A 234 -14.80 13.36 -9.49
CA ARG A 234 -13.83 13.73 -10.53
C ARG A 234 -13.71 15.25 -10.55
N TRP A 235 -12.53 15.73 -10.29
CA TRP A 235 -12.13 17.11 -10.56
C TRP A 235 -11.47 17.18 -11.95
N ASP A 236 -11.86 18.13 -12.75
CA ASP A 236 -11.24 18.35 -14.05
C ASP A 236 -10.39 19.64 -14.09
N PRO A 237 -9.50 19.81 -15.10
CA PRO A 237 -8.62 20.97 -15.18
C PRO A 237 -9.34 22.32 -15.31
N SER A 238 -10.61 22.36 -15.68
CA SER A 238 -11.44 23.60 -15.68
C SER A 238 -11.84 24.02 -14.27
N GLY A 239 -11.62 23.15 -13.27
CA GLY A 239 -12.05 23.35 -11.88
C GLY A 239 -13.43 22.79 -11.56
N LYS A 240 -14.07 22.11 -12.50
CA LYS A 240 -15.36 21.49 -12.28
C LYS A 240 -15.21 20.22 -11.44
N LEU A 241 -16.03 20.09 -10.39
CA LEU A 241 -16.16 18.88 -9.58
C LEU A 241 -17.48 18.18 -9.94
N GLU A 242 -17.41 16.88 -10.19
CA GLU A 242 -18.56 16.06 -10.56
C GLU A 242 -18.57 14.76 -9.75
N VAL A 243 -19.77 14.28 -9.37
CA VAL A 243 -19.95 12.94 -8.83
C VAL A 243 -19.87 11.93 -9.98
N VAL A 244 -18.93 10.98 -9.89
CA VAL A 244 -18.77 9.92 -10.90
C VAL A 244 -19.29 8.57 -10.44
N VAL A 245 -19.29 8.33 -9.12
CA VAL A 245 -19.98 7.21 -8.48
C VAL A 245 -20.69 7.73 -7.25
N PRO A 246 -22.03 7.74 -7.27
CA PRO A 246 -22.81 8.15 -6.12
C PRO A 246 -22.71 7.11 -5.00
N PHE A 247 -22.86 7.58 -3.77
CA PHE A 247 -22.95 6.73 -2.60
C PHE A 247 -24.21 5.84 -2.67
N GLU A 248 -24.03 4.60 -2.25
CA GLU A 248 -25.10 3.66 -1.98
C GLU A 248 -24.95 3.13 -0.56
N PRO A 249 -26.04 2.97 0.21
CA PRO A 249 -25.98 2.46 1.58
C PRO A 249 -25.20 1.14 1.69
N GLY A 250 -24.24 1.07 2.61
CA GLY A 250 -23.37 -0.09 2.79
C GLY A 250 -22.21 -0.21 1.80
N LEU A 251 -22.11 0.70 0.81
CA LEU A 251 -21.08 0.69 -0.23
C LEU A 251 -20.18 1.94 -0.15
N GLY A 252 -19.74 2.31 1.04
CA GLY A 252 -18.78 3.40 1.23
C GLY A 252 -17.49 3.15 0.44
N PRO A 253 -16.92 4.18 -0.24
CA PRO A 253 -15.71 4.05 -1.02
C PRO A 253 -14.45 4.11 -0.14
N ASN A 254 -13.35 3.49 -0.60
CA ASN A 254 -12.00 3.63 -0.07
C ASN A 254 -11.00 3.74 -1.23
N GLY A 255 -10.11 2.79 -1.45
CA GLY A 255 -9.10 2.84 -2.49
C GLY A 255 -9.67 2.99 -3.92
N ILE A 256 -8.89 3.63 -4.79
CA ILE A 256 -9.22 3.85 -6.21
C ILE A 256 -7.99 3.68 -7.09
N CYS A 257 -8.12 2.99 -8.22
CA CYS A 257 -7.11 3.00 -9.26
C CYS A 257 -7.71 2.77 -10.66
N PHE A 258 -6.96 3.11 -11.70
CA PHE A 258 -7.33 2.81 -13.07
C PHE A 258 -6.64 1.53 -13.59
N SER A 259 -7.24 0.91 -14.62
CA SER A 259 -6.55 -0.07 -15.45
C SER A 259 -5.38 0.57 -16.20
N PRO A 260 -4.39 -0.22 -16.70
CA PRO A 260 -3.25 0.34 -17.42
C PRO A 260 -3.61 1.25 -18.61
N ASP A 261 -4.69 0.93 -19.30
CA ASP A 261 -5.22 1.68 -20.45
C ASP A 261 -6.25 2.75 -20.04
N THR A 262 -6.47 2.92 -18.74
CA THR A 262 -7.47 3.82 -18.13
C THR A 262 -8.91 3.63 -18.61
N SER A 263 -9.20 2.55 -19.32
CA SER A 263 -10.55 2.23 -19.78
C SER A 263 -11.48 1.74 -18.65
N LYS A 264 -10.90 1.36 -17.51
CA LYS A 264 -11.62 0.90 -16.32
C LYS A 264 -11.15 1.63 -15.08
N VAL A 265 -12.05 1.81 -14.14
CA VAL A 265 -11.77 2.24 -12.77
C VAL A 265 -12.10 1.11 -11.82
N TYR A 266 -11.20 0.84 -10.88
CA TYR A 266 -11.39 -0.09 -9.78
C TYR A 266 -11.60 0.72 -8.50
N LEU A 267 -12.55 0.27 -7.68
CA LEU A 267 -12.94 0.94 -6.43
C LEU A 267 -13.09 -0.10 -5.33
N VAL A 268 -12.57 0.22 -4.16
CA VAL A 268 -13.01 -0.45 -2.94
C VAL A 268 -14.35 0.14 -2.55
N ARG A 269 -15.36 -0.73 -2.41
CA ARG A 269 -16.70 -0.36 -1.96
C ARG A 269 -17.32 -1.47 -1.12
N GLY A 270 -17.84 -1.13 0.05
CA GLY A 270 -18.54 -2.08 0.92
C GLY A 270 -17.68 -3.29 1.33
N GLY A 271 -16.36 -3.13 1.41
CA GLY A 271 -15.43 -4.20 1.77
C GLY A 271 -15.09 -5.17 0.63
N GLY A 272 -15.50 -4.90 -0.61
CA GLY A 272 -15.10 -5.64 -1.81
C GLY A 272 -14.52 -4.72 -2.88
N LEU A 273 -13.96 -5.31 -3.93
CA LEU A 273 -13.55 -4.56 -5.12
C LEU A 273 -14.67 -4.52 -6.14
N HIS A 274 -14.86 -3.35 -6.74
CA HIS A 274 -15.77 -3.13 -7.86
C HIS A 274 -14.99 -2.62 -9.07
N VAL A 275 -15.52 -2.86 -10.26
CA VAL A 275 -14.96 -2.37 -11.51
C VAL A 275 -16.03 -1.71 -12.36
N GLY A 276 -15.71 -0.55 -12.91
CA GLY A 276 -16.57 0.18 -13.86
C GLY A 276 -15.83 0.53 -15.14
N ASP A 277 -16.58 0.73 -16.22
CA ASP A 277 -16.03 1.21 -17.48
C ASP A 277 -15.96 2.74 -17.46
N VAL A 278 -14.80 3.30 -17.78
CA VAL A 278 -14.61 4.75 -17.93
C VAL A 278 -15.14 5.21 -19.30
N ARG A 279 -16.09 6.12 -19.30
CA ARG A 279 -16.73 6.68 -20.51
C ARG A 279 -16.67 8.21 -20.46
N GLY A 280 -15.55 8.78 -20.91
CA GLY A 280 -15.27 10.20 -20.75
C GLY A 280 -15.19 10.58 -19.27
N ASN A 281 -16.08 11.42 -18.78
CA ASN A 281 -16.14 11.87 -17.40
C ASN A 281 -17.08 11.03 -16.50
N LYS A 282 -17.51 9.83 -16.94
CA LYS A 282 -18.50 8.99 -16.22
C LYS A 282 -18.02 7.58 -16.04
N VAL A 283 -18.57 6.91 -15.03
CA VAL A 283 -18.45 5.47 -14.82
C VAL A 283 -19.72 4.78 -15.32
N ALA A 284 -19.57 3.77 -16.17
CA ALA A 284 -20.66 2.93 -16.63
C ALA A 284 -20.41 1.47 -16.17
N ASN A 285 -21.47 0.66 -16.15
CA ASN A 285 -21.39 -0.78 -15.87
C ASN A 285 -20.61 -1.12 -14.59
N LEU A 286 -20.77 -0.29 -13.54
CA LEU A 286 -20.15 -0.56 -12.24
C LEU A 286 -20.72 -1.85 -11.65
N ARG A 287 -19.84 -2.79 -11.29
CA ARG A 287 -20.21 -4.12 -10.82
C ARG A 287 -19.20 -4.68 -9.86
N PRO A 288 -19.55 -5.66 -9.02
CA PRO A 288 -18.59 -6.38 -8.20
C PRO A 288 -17.49 -7.00 -9.07
N PHE A 289 -16.26 -6.96 -8.60
CA PHE A 289 -15.08 -7.58 -9.19
C PHE A 289 -14.62 -8.78 -8.36
N THR A 290 -14.50 -8.60 -7.03
CA THR A 290 -14.25 -9.67 -6.05
C THR A 290 -14.74 -9.23 -4.67
N ASP A 291 -15.15 -10.20 -3.86
CA ASP A 291 -15.54 -10.00 -2.46
C ASP A 291 -14.34 -10.00 -1.49
N CYS A 292 -13.14 -10.12 -2.03
CA CYS A 292 -11.88 -10.15 -1.26
C CYS A 292 -11.82 -11.21 -0.17
N ARG A 293 -12.51 -12.36 -0.36
CA ARG A 293 -12.42 -13.49 0.56
C ARG A 293 -11.34 -14.48 0.12
N VAL A 294 -10.55 -14.91 1.10
CA VAL A 294 -9.51 -15.93 0.93
C VAL A 294 -9.74 -16.99 2.01
N ASP A 295 -9.96 -18.24 1.61
CA ASP A 295 -10.27 -19.35 2.54
C ASP A 295 -11.43 -19.01 3.50
N GLY A 296 -12.41 -18.24 3.03
CA GLY A 296 -13.55 -17.76 3.83
C GLY A 296 -13.25 -16.55 4.71
N ILE A 297 -11.98 -16.14 4.86
CA ILE A 297 -11.59 -14.96 5.64
C ILE A 297 -11.71 -13.72 4.75
N HIS A 298 -12.39 -12.69 5.24
CA HIS A 298 -12.45 -11.40 4.58
C HIS A 298 -11.12 -10.67 4.73
N CYS A 299 -10.45 -10.44 3.60
CA CYS A 299 -9.20 -9.70 3.53
C CYS A 299 -9.54 -8.24 3.21
N GLY A 300 -10.02 -7.49 4.20
CA GLY A 300 -10.54 -6.13 4.05
C GLY A 300 -9.68 -5.27 3.11
N PRO A 301 -10.14 -5.02 1.87
CA PRO A 301 -9.37 -4.24 0.91
C PRO A 301 -9.36 -2.77 1.32
N ASP A 302 -8.24 -2.10 1.04
CA ASP A 302 -8.04 -0.70 1.32
C ASP A 302 -7.46 0.00 0.08
N GLY A 303 -6.27 0.58 0.10
CA GLY A 303 -5.62 1.11 -1.09
C GLY A 303 -5.21 0.02 -2.09
N MET A 304 -5.16 0.35 -3.37
CA MET A 304 -4.81 -0.60 -4.44
C MET A 304 -4.16 0.07 -5.63
N ARG A 305 -3.39 -0.72 -6.41
CA ARG A 305 -2.80 -0.27 -7.68
C ARG A 305 -2.83 -1.40 -8.71
N ALA A 306 -2.90 -1.02 -9.98
CA ALA A 306 -2.78 -1.96 -11.10
C ALA A 306 -1.31 -2.12 -11.53
N ASP A 307 -0.92 -3.33 -11.93
CA ASP A 307 0.32 -3.54 -12.68
C ASP A 307 0.09 -3.43 -14.19
N LYS A 308 1.16 -3.44 -14.99
CA LYS A 308 1.07 -3.32 -16.45
C LYS A 308 0.33 -4.47 -17.14
N ALA A 309 0.19 -5.62 -16.49
CA ALA A 309 -0.60 -6.74 -16.98
C ALA A 309 -2.09 -6.62 -16.61
N GLY A 310 -2.46 -5.60 -15.84
CA GLY A 310 -3.83 -5.34 -15.39
C GLY A 310 -4.22 -6.14 -14.15
N ASN A 311 -3.28 -6.78 -13.46
CA ASN A 311 -3.59 -7.36 -12.16
C ASN A 311 -3.77 -6.25 -11.12
N ILE A 312 -4.69 -6.45 -10.19
CA ILE A 312 -4.96 -5.53 -9.09
C ILE A 312 -4.28 -6.03 -7.84
N TRP A 313 -3.38 -5.22 -7.32
CA TRP A 313 -2.69 -5.42 -6.06
C TRP A 313 -3.40 -4.58 -5.02
N SER A 314 -3.96 -5.22 -4.00
CA SER A 314 -4.77 -4.56 -2.97
C SER A 314 -4.17 -4.78 -1.60
N GLY A 315 -4.05 -3.71 -0.83
CA GLY A 315 -3.83 -3.79 0.60
C GLY A 315 -4.91 -4.63 1.28
N SER A 316 -4.56 -5.28 2.36
CA SER A 316 -5.44 -6.19 3.08
C SER A 316 -5.29 -6.00 4.58
N ALA A 317 -6.34 -5.49 5.21
CA ALA A 317 -6.53 -5.49 6.66
C ALA A 317 -7.27 -6.76 7.06
N ALA A 318 -6.56 -7.70 7.67
CA ALA A 318 -7.08 -9.04 8.00
C ALA A 318 -6.35 -9.62 9.21
N PRO A 319 -6.83 -10.73 9.80
CA PRO A 319 -6.09 -11.45 10.82
C PRO A 319 -4.70 -11.90 10.33
N LEU A 320 -3.79 -12.15 11.28
CA LEU A 320 -2.44 -12.65 11.00
C LEU A 320 -2.48 -13.86 10.06
N GLY A 321 -1.63 -13.85 9.05
CA GLY A 321 -1.60 -14.86 7.98
C GLY A 321 -2.47 -14.51 6.77
N TYR A 322 -3.37 -13.54 6.91
CA TYR A 322 -4.22 -13.00 5.83
C TYR A 322 -3.97 -11.51 5.59
N ALA A 323 -3.39 -10.81 6.56
CA ALA A 323 -2.94 -9.43 6.44
C ALA A 323 -1.78 -9.29 5.43
N GLY A 324 -1.68 -8.14 4.76
CA GLY A 324 -0.66 -7.81 3.79
C GLY A 324 -1.22 -7.41 2.45
N VAL A 325 -0.93 -8.15 1.37
CA VAL A 325 -1.40 -7.82 0.01
C VAL A 325 -2.06 -9.03 -0.65
N THR A 326 -3.18 -8.81 -1.32
CA THR A 326 -3.84 -9.78 -2.20
C THR A 326 -3.70 -9.33 -3.65
N VAL A 327 -3.47 -10.28 -4.57
CA VAL A 327 -3.25 -10.00 -5.99
C VAL A 327 -4.30 -10.71 -6.82
N TRP A 328 -5.07 -9.95 -7.58
CA TRP A 328 -6.21 -10.40 -8.37
C TRP A 328 -5.93 -10.17 -9.86
N ASN A 329 -6.10 -11.19 -10.69
CA ASN A 329 -5.94 -11.04 -12.13
C ASN A 329 -7.11 -10.23 -12.74
N PRO A 330 -7.04 -9.81 -14.02
CA PRO A 330 -8.10 -9.01 -14.67
C PRO A 330 -9.50 -9.64 -14.67
N SER A 331 -9.63 -10.95 -14.39
CA SER A 331 -10.92 -11.62 -14.25
C SER A 331 -11.45 -11.65 -12.81
N GLY A 332 -10.73 -11.08 -11.83
CA GLY A 332 -11.10 -11.11 -10.41
C GLY A 332 -10.71 -12.39 -9.68
N LYS A 333 -9.88 -13.25 -10.29
CA LYS A 333 -9.35 -14.45 -9.63
C LYS A 333 -8.12 -14.10 -8.80
N LEU A 334 -8.07 -14.59 -7.55
CA LEU A 334 -6.87 -14.51 -6.70
C LEU A 334 -5.74 -15.32 -7.33
N ILE A 335 -4.58 -14.70 -7.52
CA ILE A 335 -3.39 -15.35 -8.09
C ILE A 335 -2.21 -15.41 -7.11
N GLY A 336 -2.13 -14.50 -6.15
CA GLY A 336 -1.03 -14.46 -5.20
C GLY A 336 -1.35 -13.64 -3.97
N ARG A 337 -0.49 -13.79 -2.95
CA ARG A 337 -0.59 -13.05 -1.69
C ARG A 337 0.80 -12.74 -1.15
N ILE A 338 0.92 -11.63 -0.47
CA ILE A 338 2.08 -11.28 0.35
C ILE A 338 1.58 -11.13 1.77
N ARG A 339 2.08 -11.96 2.69
CA ARG A 339 1.73 -11.85 4.10
C ARG A 339 2.66 -10.86 4.80
N LEU A 340 2.08 -9.98 5.59
CA LEU A 340 2.80 -9.07 6.48
C LEU A 340 2.36 -9.32 7.92
N PRO A 341 3.18 -8.94 8.92
CA PRO A 341 2.82 -9.10 10.33
C PRO A 341 1.71 -8.14 10.78
N GLU A 342 1.33 -7.20 9.93
CA GLU A 342 0.36 -6.13 10.17
C GLU A 342 -0.47 -5.87 8.92
N GLY A 343 -1.62 -5.21 9.06
CA GLY A 343 -2.49 -4.85 7.94
C GLY A 343 -1.79 -3.89 6.99
N CYS A 344 -1.89 -4.14 5.68
CA CYS A 344 -1.44 -3.21 4.65
C CYS A 344 -2.60 -2.30 4.26
N ALA A 345 -2.46 -1.00 4.54
CA ALA A 345 -3.48 -0.02 4.19
C ALA A 345 -3.38 0.35 2.71
N ASN A 346 -2.18 0.62 2.18
CA ASN A 346 -2.04 1.06 0.79
C ASN A 346 -0.70 0.59 0.19
N LEU A 347 -0.52 0.77 -1.10
CA LEU A 347 0.69 0.38 -1.80
C LEU A 347 0.91 1.21 -3.07
N CYS A 348 2.17 1.29 -3.53
CA CYS A 348 2.50 1.79 -4.86
C CYS A 348 3.64 1.00 -5.48
N PHE A 349 3.84 1.17 -6.78
CA PHE A 349 5.00 0.64 -7.47
C PHE A 349 6.10 1.70 -7.53
N ALA A 350 7.20 1.46 -6.84
CA ALA A 350 8.32 2.37 -6.66
C ALA A 350 9.60 1.87 -7.37
N GLY A 351 10.66 2.66 -7.26
CA GLY A 351 11.97 2.39 -7.85
C GLY A 351 12.09 2.88 -9.30
N PRO A 352 13.33 2.99 -9.81
CA PRO A 352 13.60 3.58 -11.14
C PRO A 352 12.84 2.94 -12.28
N LYS A 353 12.51 1.65 -12.16
CA LYS A 353 11.71 0.90 -13.14
C LYS A 353 10.26 0.71 -12.70
N ARG A 354 9.89 1.19 -11.52
CA ARG A 354 8.59 0.92 -10.88
C ARG A 354 8.30 -0.58 -10.75
N ASP A 355 9.34 -1.34 -10.42
CA ASP A 355 9.33 -2.79 -10.23
C ASP A 355 9.47 -3.20 -8.74
N PHE A 356 9.36 -2.25 -7.82
CA PHE A 356 9.30 -2.49 -6.38
C PHE A 356 7.91 -2.19 -5.85
N LEU A 357 7.29 -3.17 -5.25
CA LEU A 357 6.08 -2.96 -4.47
C LEU A 357 6.48 -2.29 -3.15
N PHE A 358 5.99 -1.08 -2.93
CA PHE A 358 6.17 -0.29 -1.72
C PHE A 358 4.85 -0.30 -0.96
N MET A 359 4.84 -0.89 0.24
CA MET A 359 3.64 -1.20 1.00
C MET A 359 3.64 -0.40 2.31
N THR A 360 2.61 0.41 2.52
CA THR A 360 2.33 1.06 3.80
C THR A 360 1.45 0.16 4.63
N ALA A 361 1.96 -0.28 5.78
CA ALA A 361 1.27 -1.19 6.67
C ALA A 361 1.30 -0.61 8.07
N THR A 362 0.18 -0.52 8.71
CA THR A 362 -0.12 0.12 10.01
C THR A 362 1.00 1.00 10.60
N GLN A 363 2.12 0.40 11.03
CA GLN A 363 3.25 1.08 11.68
C GLN A 363 4.54 1.07 10.85
N SER A 364 4.54 0.39 9.70
CA SER A 364 5.78 0.09 8.98
C SER A 364 5.64 0.22 7.47
N ILE A 365 6.79 0.34 6.83
CA ILE A 365 6.93 0.31 5.37
C ILE A 365 7.67 -0.94 4.98
N TYR A 366 7.12 -1.69 4.02
CA TYR A 366 7.74 -2.88 3.44
C TYR A 366 7.99 -2.71 1.95
N MET A 367 8.98 -3.40 1.44
CA MET A 367 9.31 -3.43 0.01
C MET A 367 9.56 -4.86 -0.45
N LEU A 368 9.13 -5.16 -1.67
CA LEU A 368 9.43 -6.40 -2.39
C LEU A 368 9.70 -6.06 -3.86
N ARG A 369 10.81 -6.53 -4.41
CA ARG A 369 11.07 -6.38 -5.84
C ARG A 369 10.35 -7.45 -6.65
N LEU A 370 9.81 -7.04 -7.78
CA LEU A 370 8.97 -7.85 -8.66
C LEU A 370 9.54 -7.90 -10.07
N ASN A 371 9.09 -8.87 -10.84
CA ASN A 371 9.34 -8.99 -12.29
C ASN A 371 8.23 -8.34 -13.12
N ILE A 372 7.52 -7.39 -12.54
CA ILE A 372 6.44 -6.63 -13.19
C ILE A 372 6.51 -5.18 -12.75
N GLN A 373 6.03 -4.28 -13.58
CA GLN A 373 5.99 -2.83 -13.32
C GLN A 373 4.56 -2.39 -13.02
N GLY A 374 4.43 -1.33 -12.21
CA GLY A 374 3.17 -0.65 -12.02
C GLY A 374 2.68 0.05 -13.28
N ALA A 375 1.35 0.14 -13.42
CA ALA A 375 0.69 0.75 -14.57
C ALA A 375 0.66 2.28 -14.51
N ALA A 376 0.36 2.84 -13.34
CA ALA A 376 0.21 4.29 -13.18
C ALA A 376 1.55 5.02 -13.30
N PRO A 377 1.54 6.29 -13.74
CA PRO A 377 2.69 7.17 -13.53
C PRO A 377 2.89 7.34 -12.04
N GLY A 378 4.05 7.51 -11.62
CA GLY A 378 4.25 7.71 -10.21
C GLY A 378 4.93 7.48 -9.36
#